data_db242f0155cde38247506589aa6d1fef
#
_entry.id   db242f0155cde38247506589aa6d1fef
#
_cell.length_a   1.000
_cell.length_b   1.000
_cell.length_c   1.000
_cell.angle_alpha   90.00
_cell.angle_beta   90.00
_cell.angle_gamma   90.00
#
_symmetry.space_group_name_H-M   'P 1'
#
loop_
_entity.id
_entity.type
_entity.pdbx_description
1 polymer ?
#
loop_
_entity_poly.entity_id
_entity_poly.type
_entity_poly.pdbx_seq_one_letter_code
_entity_poly.pdbx_strand_id
1 'polypeptide(L)'
;MQQRRKIRYTIAFFILIAGIFVLLFCDIGIGTVKIPLAEILTTGRAQEGMNAKILWEIRFPRTLAAAILGGALALAGYLLQTFFHNPIAGPFVLGISSGAKMVVALVMVFLLGNTTVSYTHLKLPTILRV
;
A
#
# COMPACT_ATOMS: atom_id res chain seq x y z
N MET A 1 -26.22 8.76 -30.87
CA MET A 1 -25.77 7.67 -29.95
C MET A 1 -24.40 7.93 -29.31
N GLN A 2 -23.43 8.51 -30.00
CA GLN A 2 -22.07 8.79 -29.47
C GLN A 2 -22.04 9.74 -28.26
N GLN A 3 -22.88 10.75 -28.22
CA GLN A 3 -22.87 11.74 -27.13
C GLN A 3 -23.30 11.14 -25.77
N ARG A 4 -24.27 10.23 -25.76
CA ARG A 4 -24.67 9.52 -24.54
C ARG A 4 -23.57 8.57 -24.02
N ARG A 5 -22.77 7.98 -24.91
CA ARG A 5 -21.62 7.15 -24.51
C ARG A 5 -20.53 8.00 -23.86
N LYS A 6 -20.20 9.15 -24.44
CA LYS A 6 -19.20 10.08 -23.86
C LYS A 6 -19.61 10.52 -22.46
N ILE A 7 -20.86 10.95 -22.28
CA ILE A 7 -21.38 11.37 -20.96
C ILE A 7 -21.25 10.24 -19.93
N ARG A 8 -21.63 9.01 -20.30
CA ARG A 8 -21.51 7.86 -19.39
C ARG A 8 -20.07 7.58 -18.97
N TYR A 9 -19.11 7.64 -19.88
CA TYR A 9 -17.69 7.46 -19.55
C TYR A 9 -17.15 8.59 -18.69
N THR A 10 -17.54 9.82 -18.96
CA THR A 10 -17.16 10.97 -18.13
C THR A 10 -17.71 10.84 -16.70
N ILE A 11 -18.97 10.48 -16.57
CA ILE A 11 -19.58 10.25 -15.24
C ILE A 11 -18.88 9.10 -14.52
N ALA A 12 -18.63 7.97 -15.18
CA ALA A 12 -17.92 6.84 -14.60
C ALA A 12 -16.51 7.22 -14.12
N PHE A 13 -15.81 8.03 -14.90
CA PHE A 13 -14.48 8.53 -14.55
C PHE A 13 -14.51 9.40 -13.28
N PHE A 14 -15.46 10.33 -13.19
CA PHE A 14 -15.61 11.15 -11.99
C PHE A 14 -16.02 10.34 -10.76
N ILE A 15 -16.89 9.34 -10.92
CA ILE A 15 -17.28 8.43 -9.82
C ILE A 15 -16.07 7.64 -9.34
N LEU A 16 -15.23 7.14 -10.25
CA LEU A 16 -14.00 6.41 -9.88
C LEU A 16 -13.02 7.30 -9.13
N ILE A 17 -12.78 8.51 -9.61
CA ILE A 17 -11.90 9.47 -8.94
C ILE A 17 -12.44 9.80 -7.55
N ALA A 18 -13.73 10.13 -7.44
CA ALA A 18 -14.35 10.39 -6.16
C ALA A 18 -14.24 9.19 -5.21
N GLY A 19 -14.44 7.97 -5.72
CA GLY A 19 -14.28 6.74 -4.97
C GLY A 19 -12.85 6.56 -4.44
N ILE A 20 -11.84 6.84 -5.24
CA ILE A 20 -10.43 6.78 -4.82
C ILE A 20 -10.17 7.77 -3.68
N PHE A 21 -10.63 9.02 -3.80
CA PHE A 21 -10.47 10.01 -2.74
C PHE A 21 -11.15 9.60 -1.45
N VAL A 22 -12.39 9.07 -1.53
CA VAL A 22 -13.12 8.57 -0.36
C VAL A 22 -12.37 7.42 0.30
N LEU A 23 -11.87 6.47 -0.48
CA LEU A 23 -11.10 5.33 0.06
C LEU A 23 -9.80 5.77 0.72
N LEU A 24 -9.05 6.69 0.11
CA LEU A 24 -7.82 7.24 0.70
C LEU A 24 -8.13 7.97 2.02
N PHE A 25 -9.22 8.71 2.06
CA PHE A 25 -9.64 9.41 3.27
C PHE A 25 -10.06 8.44 4.38
N CYS A 26 -10.80 7.38 4.00
CA CYS A 26 -11.17 6.32 4.94
C CYS A 26 -9.96 5.55 5.47
N ASP A 27 -8.97 5.25 4.63
CA ASP A 27 -7.75 4.55 5.05
C ASP A 27 -6.95 5.33 6.10
N ILE A 28 -6.91 6.65 5.97
CA ILE A 28 -6.27 7.52 6.96
C ILE A 28 -7.07 7.54 8.28
N GLY A 29 -8.41 7.57 8.21
CA GLY A 29 -9.28 7.65 9.39
C GLY A 29 -9.47 6.32 10.13
N ILE A 30 -9.56 5.21 9.37
CA ILE A 30 -9.87 3.89 9.91
C ILE A 30 -8.56 3.15 10.20
N GLY A 31 -8.32 2.81 11.46
CA GLY A 31 -7.13 2.06 11.88
C GLY A 31 -7.28 1.54 13.30
N THR A 32 -6.26 0.82 13.79
CA THR A 32 -6.24 0.25 15.15
C THR A 32 -6.44 1.31 16.23
N VAL A 33 -5.92 2.52 16.02
CA VAL A 33 -6.16 3.68 16.86
C VAL A 33 -7.21 4.55 16.16
N LYS A 34 -8.33 4.78 16.82
CA LYS A 34 -9.40 5.64 16.30
C LYS A 34 -9.01 7.10 16.47
N ILE A 35 -8.66 7.76 15.38
CA ILE A 35 -8.38 9.19 15.35
C ILE A 35 -9.64 9.88 14.81
N PRO A 36 -10.28 10.78 15.55
CA PRO A 36 -11.47 11.47 15.08
C PRO A 36 -11.14 12.33 13.85
N LEU A 37 -12.08 12.39 12.90
CA LEU A 37 -11.91 13.13 11.64
C LEU A 37 -11.59 14.62 11.86
N ALA A 38 -12.15 15.21 12.91
CA ALA A 38 -11.84 16.59 13.29
C ALA A 38 -10.36 16.77 13.63
N GLU A 39 -9.77 15.80 14.31
CA GLU A 39 -8.34 15.82 14.68
C GLU A 39 -7.46 15.63 13.44
N ILE A 40 -7.84 14.78 12.49
CA ILE A 40 -7.11 14.58 11.21
C ILE A 40 -6.99 15.90 10.44
N LEU A 41 -8.07 16.70 10.41
CA LEU A 41 -8.12 17.97 9.69
C LEU A 41 -7.37 19.10 10.41
N THR A 42 -7.29 19.05 11.73
CA THR A 42 -6.66 20.08 12.56
C THR A 42 -5.24 19.76 12.98
N THR A 43 -4.86 18.46 12.96
CA THR A 43 -3.53 18.01 13.38
C THR A 43 -2.48 18.35 12.34
N GLY A 44 -1.74 19.42 12.56
CA GLY A 44 -0.57 19.78 11.75
C GLY A 44 0.62 18.85 12.03
N ARG A 45 1.56 18.76 11.09
CA ARG A 45 2.79 17.95 11.20
C ARG A 45 3.67 18.36 12.38
N ALA A 46 3.54 19.60 12.87
CA ALA A 46 4.31 20.16 13.98
C ALA A 46 3.66 19.94 15.36
N GLN A 47 2.51 19.28 15.41
CA GLN A 47 1.79 19.05 16.66
C GLN A 47 2.41 17.86 17.39
N GLU A 48 2.87 18.10 18.62
CA GLU A 48 3.38 17.06 19.51
C GLU A 48 2.23 16.25 20.10
N GLY A 49 2.09 14.99 19.65
CA GLY A 49 1.09 14.07 20.16
C GLY A 49 1.22 12.69 19.54
N MET A 50 0.82 11.66 20.28
CA MET A 50 0.84 10.27 19.80
C MET A 50 0.03 10.12 18.50
N ASN A 51 -1.13 10.77 18.41
CA ASN A 51 -2.01 10.72 17.24
C ASN A 51 -1.37 11.39 16.02
N ALA A 52 -0.71 12.55 16.21
CA ALA A 52 0.01 13.23 15.15
C ALA A 52 1.15 12.38 14.60
N LYS A 53 1.91 11.74 15.47
CA LYS A 53 3.01 10.86 15.08
C LYS A 53 2.52 9.64 14.31
N ILE A 54 1.45 8.99 14.77
CA ILE A 54 0.82 7.85 14.07
C ILE A 54 0.31 8.29 12.70
N LEU A 55 -0.33 9.46 12.62
CA LEU A 55 -0.89 9.98 11.37
C LEU A 55 0.20 10.26 10.34
N TRP A 56 1.23 11.03 10.72
CA TRP A 56 2.23 11.54 9.79
C TRP A 56 3.39 10.58 9.52
N GLU A 57 3.80 9.77 10.50
CA GLU A 57 4.94 8.87 10.35
C GLU A 57 4.54 7.46 9.88
N ILE A 58 3.29 7.04 10.15
CA ILE A 58 2.85 5.68 9.84
C ILE A 58 1.76 5.68 8.77
N ARG A 59 0.63 6.37 9.01
CA ARG A 59 -0.54 6.26 8.14
C ARG A 59 -0.33 6.95 6.80
N PHE A 60 0.05 8.21 6.83
CA PHE A 60 0.21 9.01 5.63
C PHE A 60 1.22 8.41 4.63
N PRO A 61 2.45 8.02 5.04
CA PRO A 61 3.39 7.37 4.12
C PRO A 61 2.87 6.03 3.59
N ARG A 62 2.19 5.25 4.42
CA ARG A 62 1.60 3.97 4.02
C ARG A 62 0.51 4.15 2.97
N THR A 63 -0.42 5.07 3.20
CA THR A 63 -1.52 5.38 2.26
C THR A 63 -0.96 5.92 0.94
N LEU A 64 0.03 6.81 1.00
CA LEU A 64 0.70 7.33 -0.18
C LEU A 64 1.42 6.23 -0.98
N ALA A 65 2.16 5.36 -0.29
CA ALA A 65 2.81 4.22 -0.93
C ALA A 65 1.79 3.27 -1.57
N ALA A 66 0.68 2.98 -0.90
CA ALA A 66 -0.39 2.15 -1.45
C ALA A 66 -1.02 2.77 -2.71
N ALA A 67 -1.25 4.09 -2.73
CA ALA A 67 -1.78 4.80 -3.89
C ALA A 67 -0.81 4.75 -5.08
N ILE A 68 0.48 5.01 -4.84
CA ILE A 68 1.51 4.99 -5.90
C ILE A 68 1.69 3.56 -6.45
N LEU A 69 1.84 2.57 -5.57
CA LEU A 69 2.03 1.19 -5.98
C LEU A 69 0.79 0.62 -6.68
N GLY A 70 -0.41 0.93 -6.18
CA GLY A 70 -1.67 0.55 -6.83
C GLY A 70 -1.82 1.16 -8.21
N GLY A 71 -1.50 2.44 -8.38
CA GLY A 71 -1.48 3.12 -9.67
C GLY A 71 -0.46 2.51 -10.64
N ALA A 72 0.74 2.22 -10.15
CA ALA A 72 1.78 1.57 -10.96
C ALA A 72 1.36 0.17 -11.41
N LEU A 73 0.75 -0.63 -10.53
CA LEU A 73 0.22 -1.95 -10.87
C LEU A 73 -0.92 -1.87 -11.90
N ALA A 74 -1.83 -0.90 -11.76
CA ALA A 74 -2.91 -0.69 -12.71
C ALA A 74 -2.39 -0.33 -14.10
N LEU A 75 -1.39 0.58 -14.16
CA LEU A 75 -0.73 0.96 -15.42
C LEU A 75 0.01 -0.22 -16.04
N ALA A 76 0.78 -0.97 -15.25
CA ALA A 76 1.47 -2.16 -15.71
C ALA A 76 0.49 -3.21 -16.26
N GLY A 77 -0.62 -3.44 -15.57
CA GLY A 77 -1.69 -4.33 -16.04
C GLY A 77 -2.28 -3.88 -17.38
N TYR A 78 -2.59 -2.61 -17.52
CA TYR A 78 -3.10 -2.05 -18.76
C TYR A 78 -2.11 -2.21 -19.93
N LEU A 79 -0.83 -1.91 -19.71
CA LEU A 79 0.20 -2.06 -20.73
C LEU A 79 0.37 -3.52 -21.16
N LEU A 80 0.37 -4.46 -20.21
CA LEU A 80 0.47 -5.89 -20.50
C LEU A 80 -0.73 -6.39 -21.30
N GLN A 81 -1.95 -6.03 -20.90
CA GLN A 81 -3.16 -6.41 -21.62
C GLN A 81 -3.16 -5.87 -23.05
N THR A 82 -2.68 -4.65 -23.23
CA THR A 82 -2.57 -4.02 -24.54
C THR A 82 -1.49 -4.69 -25.39
N PHE A 83 -0.32 -4.97 -24.82
CA PHE A 83 0.80 -5.58 -25.52
C PHE A 83 0.50 -7.02 -25.96
N PHE A 84 -0.06 -7.82 -25.06
CA PHE A 84 -0.40 -9.22 -25.38
C PHE A 84 -1.76 -9.39 -26.06
N HIS A 85 -2.52 -8.31 -26.26
CA HIS A 85 -3.91 -8.37 -26.78
C HIS A 85 -4.78 -9.37 -26.02
N ASN A 86 -4.51 -9.55 -24.72
CA ASN A 86 -5.17 -10.52 -23.86
C ASN A 86 -5.65 -9.86 -22.56
N PRO A 87 -6.96 -9.79 -22.32
CA PRO A 87 -7.50 -9.16 -21.11
C PRO A 87 -7.18 -9.92 -19.82
N ILE A 88 -6.68 -11.15 -19.91
CA ILE A 88 -6.31 -11.97 -18.75
C ILE A 88 -4.85 -11.72 -18.34
N ALA A 89 -4.04 -11.11 -19.22
CA ALA A 89 -2.66 -10.80 -18.91
C ALA A 89 -2.57 -9.79 -17.76
N GLY A 90 -1.97 -10.23 -16.66
CA GLY A 90 -1.76 -9.39 -15.48
C GLY A 90 -0.30 -9.39 -15.04
N PRO A 91 0.14 -8.40 -14.28
CA PRO A 91 1.53 -8.28 -13.85
C PRO A 91 2.00 -9.47 -13.00
N PHE A 92 1.09 -10.15 -12.33
CA PHE A 92 1.41 -11.34 -11.52
C PHE A 92 1.85 -12.55 -12.37
N VAL A 93 1.34 -12.68 -13.59
CA VAL A 93 1.65 -13.80 -14.50
C VAL A 93 3.12 -13.78 -14.92
N LEU A 94 3.73 -12.61 -15.01
CA LEU A 94 5.15 -12.45 -15.36
C LEU A 94 6.12 -12.66 -14.20
N GLY A 95 5.66 -13.20 -13.07
CA GLY A 95 6.53 -13.48 -11.93
C GLY A 95 6.97 -12.25 -11.13
N ILE A 96 6.29 -11.10 -11.29
CA ILE A 96 6.61 -9.86 -10.55
C ILE A 96 6.56 -10.11 -9.04
N SER A 97 5.61 -10.91 -8.54
CA SER A 97 5.54 -11.28 -7.12
C SER A 97 6.78 -12.06 -6.66
N SER A 98 7.28 -12.95 -7.48
CA SER A 98 8.50 -13.74 -7.16
C SER A 98 9.75 -12.87 -7.22
N GLY A 99 9.85 -11.99 -8.21
CA GLY A 99 10.91 -10.99 -8.33
C GLY A 99 10.94 -10.03 -7.14
N ALA A 100 9.79 -9.52 -6.72
CA ALA A 100 9.68 -8.65 -5.56
C ALA A 100 10.12 -9.35 -4.27
N LYS A 101 9.69 -10.61 -4.05
CA LYS A 101 10.12 -11.41 -2.90
C LYS A 101 11.64 -11.67 -2.92
N MET A 102 12.21 -11.92 -4.10
CA MET A 102 13.65 -12.11 -4.26
C MET A 102 14.43 -10.83 -3.90
N VAL A 103 13.98 -9.67 -4.38
CA VAL A 103 14.59 -8.38 -4.04
C VAL A 103 14.52 -8.12 -2.54
N VAL A 104 13.36 -8.34 -1.90
CA VAL A 104 13.22 -8.20 -0.45
C VAL A 104 14.17 -9.16 0.29
N ALA A 105 14.28 -10.41 -0.13
CA ALA A 105 15.20 -11.37 0.46
C ALA A 105 16.67 -10.92 0.32
N LEU A 106 17.06 -10.41 -0.85
CA LEU A 106 18.40 -9.86 -1.08
C LEU A 106 18.69 -8.65 -0.18
N VAL A 107 17.75 -7.73 -0.08
CA VAL A 107 17.85 -6.56 0.82
C VAL A 107 18.00 -7.00 2.28
N MET A 108 17.22 -7.99 2.71
CA MET A 108 17.33 -8.55 4.07
C MET A 108 18.68 -9.18 4.32
N VAL A 109 19.20 -9.94 3.37
CA VAL A 109 20.50 -10.61 3.52
C VAL A 109 21.68 -9.63 3.47
N PHE A 110 21.68 -8.71 2.51
CA PHE A 110 22.84 -7.85 2.27
C PHE A 110 22.85 -6.55 3.09
N LEU A 111 21.69 -5.98 3.38
CA LEU A 111 21.60 -4.72 4.13
C LEU A 111 21.29 -4.92 5.61
N LEU A 112 20.42 -5.87 5.97
CA LEU A 112 20.08 -6.13 7.37
C LEU A 112 20.87 -7.31 7.97
N GLY A 113 21.44 -8.20 7.15
CA GLY A 113 22.26 -9.32 7.62
C GLY A 113 23.56 -8.90 8.30
N ASN A 114 24.02 -7.66 8.10
CA ASN A 114 25.15 -7.06 8.82
C ASN A 114 24.77 -6.40 10.15
N THR A 115 23.49 -6.15 10.38
CA THR A 115 23.00 -5.81 11.70
C THR A 115 22.66 -7.12 12.39
N THR A 116 23.49 -7.51 13.33
CA THR A 116 23.41 -8.70 14.18
C THR A 116 21.95 -9.08 14.43
N VAL A 117 21.44 -10.04 13.66
CA VAL A 117 20.26 -10.77 14.07
C VAL A 117 20.70 -11.53 15.31
N SER A 118 20.44 -10.95 16.46
CA SER A 118 20.75 -11.55 17.74
C SER A 118 19.96 -12.86 17.80
N TYR A 119 20.66 -13.98 17.68
CA TYR A 119 20.11 -15.33 17.84
C TYR A 119 19.56 -15.61 19.24
N THR A 120 19.36 -14.58 20.06
CA THR A 120 18.80 -14.65 21.40
C THR A 120 17.33 -15.04 21.43
N HIS A 121 16.59 -14.94 20.33
CA HIS A 121 15.17 -15.37 20.26
C HIS A 121 14.99 -16.85 19.87
N LEU A 122 16.03 -17.56 19.53
CA LEU A 122 16.01 -19.02 19.26
C LEU A 122 16.46 -19.87 20.46
N LYS A 123 16.55 -19.28 21.63
CA LYS A 123 16.48 -20.09 22.85
C LYS A 123 15.02 -20.47 23.08
N LEU A 124 14.58 -21.49 22.38
CA LEU A 124 13.52 -22.35 22.87
C LEU A 124 13.84 -22.65 24.34
N PRO A 125 12.93 -22.40 25.27
CA PRO A 125 13.12 -22.87 26.64
C PRO A 125 13.17 -24.39 26.57
N THR A 126 14.37 -24.94 26.64
CA THR A 126 14.59 -26.34 27.03
C THR A 126 14.18 -26.48 28.49
N ILE A 127 12.93 -26.31 28.76
CA ILE A 127 12.31 -26.72 30.03
C ILE A 127 11.35 -27.85 29.70
N LEU A 128 11.93 -28.97 29.41
CA LEU A 128 11.31 -30.27 29.61
C LEU A 128 12.41 -31.20 30.07
N ARG A 129 12.74 -31.04 31.31
CA ARG A 129 13.35 -32.10 32.09
C ARG A 129 12.67 -32.11 33.44
N VAL A 130 11.79 -32.97 33.62
CA VAL A 130 11.54 -34.03 34.56
C VAL A 130 10.17 -34.55 34.31
#